data_4bccb8e0217583ff7635af53b3635600
#
_entry.id   4bccb8e0217583ff7635af53b3635600
#
_cell.length_a   1.000
_cell.length_b   1.000
_cell.length_c   1.000
_cell.angle_alpha   90.00
_cell.angle_beta   90.00
_cell.angle_gamma   90.00
#
_symmetry.space_group_name_H-M   'P 1'
#
loop_
_entity.id
_entity.type
_entity.pdbx_description
1 polymer ?
#
loop_
_entity_poly.entity_id
_entity_poly.type
_entity_poly.pdbx_seq_one_letter_code
_entity_poly.pdbx_strand_id
1 'polypeptide(L)'
;MPIASIEVILADTVALAAVALIGYLFGSRTRGQAASTTDAQLASELSRATRIARELQGVAGRIREEVAQHQSTINHFQQRLGRLEQSDHTEGWLALGREAESLLNPTMKLASNLSLAYDELRRHSNQLTLFAGSRTDRETGLRNRRAMEEQLEFLLANHTESSRRFAVTIFSVQSEQGEIDTDSLCQFASLLEHSARDTDIVARYGSDEFVVVMPHTSLPGATVFSERLLKLVLSEISLTLYGGIVEVQSDDTTSKLLSRADSALYSARSDGKSCLYQHTGKSIRPHELSVLPETAGVC
;
A
#
# COMPACT_ATOMS: atom_id res chain seq x y z
N MET A 1 -13.67 -21.76 -23.68
CA MET A 1 -13.44 -20.33 -23.95
C MET A 1 -12.03 -20.01 -23.51
N PRO A 2 -11.14 -19.51 -24.36
CA PRO A 2 -9.72 -19.43 -24.07
C PRO A 2 -9.41 -18.27 -23.12
N ILE A 3 -8.77 -18.61 -22.02
CA ILE A 3 -8.23 -17.71 -20.99
C ILE A 3 -7.19 -16.73 -21.58
N ALA A 4 -6.60 -17.08 -22.72
CA ALA A 4 -5.65 -16.24 -23.47
C ALA A 4 -6.20 -14.86 -23.90
N SER A 5 -7.52 -14.71 -24.01
CA SER A 5 -8.14 -13.44 -24.40
C SER A 5 -8.20 -12.41 -23.27
N ILE A 6 -8.21 -12.84 -22.02
CA ILE A 6 -8.27 -11.95 -20.83
C ILE A 6 -6.89 -11.37 -20.55
N GLU A 7 -5.81 -12.13 -20.78
CA GLU A 7 -4.44 -11.70 -20.54
C GLU A 7 -3.97 -10.59 -21.49
N VAL A 8 -4.37 -10.67 -22.76
CA VAL A 8 -4.04 -9.63 -23.75
C VAL A 8 -4.79 -8.34 -23.46
N ILE A 9 -6.07 -8.43 -23.03
CA ILE A 9 -6.89 -7.25 -22.71
C ILE A 9 -6.35 -6.52 -21.47
N LEU A 10 -5.86 -7.24 -20.46
CA LEU A 10 -5.32 -6.61 -19.23
C LEU A 10 -4.00 -5.85 -19.49
N ALA A 11 -3.16 -6.36 -20.38
CA ALA A 11 -1.89 -5.72 -20.71
C ALA A 11 -2.07 -4.45 -21.55
N ASP A 12 -3.00 -4.49 -22.50
CA ASP A 12 -3.33 -3.34 -23.34
C ASP A 12 -4.05 -2.25 -22.54
N THR A 13 -4.89 -2.62 -21.56
CA THR A 13 -5.58 -1.64 -20.71
C THR A 13 -4.63 -0.89 -19.78
N VAL A 14 -3.61 -1.55 -19.20
CA VAL A 14 -2.60 -0.88 -18.36
C VAL A 14 -1.72 0.06 -19.19
N ALA A 15 -1.31 -0.34 -20.38
CA ALA A 15 -0.53 0.51 -21.28
C ALA A 15 -1.35 1.71 -21.79
N LEU A 16 -2.62 1.51 -22.14
CA LEU A 16 -3.54 2.57 -22.56
C LEU A 16 -3.89 3.51 -21.41
N ALA A 17 -4.08 3.01 -20.20
CA ALA A 17 -4.33 3.84 -19.02
C ALA A 17 -3.11 4.71 -18.67
N ALA A 18 -1.89 4.19 -18.78
CA ALA A 18 -0.67 4.96 -18.59
C ALA A 18 -0.51 6.08 -19.65
N VAL A 19 -0.78 5.77 -20.92
CA VAL A 19 -0.72 6.75 -22.02
C VAL A 19 -1.84 7.80 -21.88
N ALA A 20 -3.06 7.38 -21.51
CA ALA A 20 -4.19 8.29 -21.28
C ALA A 20 -3.94 9.21 -20.07
N LEU A 21 -3.35 8.69 -18.98
CA LEU A 21 -2.98 9.49 -17.81
C LEU A 21 -1.90 10.52 -18.15
N ILE A 22 -0.88 10.12 -18.91
CA ILE A 22 0.16 11.02 -19.40
C ILE A 22 -0.46 12.09 -20.31
N GLY A 23 -1.33 11.71 -21.24
CA GLY A 23 -2.03 12.64 -22.13
C GLY A 23 -2.97 13.61 -21.40
N TYR A 24 -3.69 13.13 -20.37
CA TYR A 24 -4.55 13.96 -19.53
C TYR A 24 -3.76 14.96 -18.68
N LEU A 25 -2.68 14.52 -18.04
CA LEU A 25 -1.80 15.38 -17.24
C LEU A 25 -1.13 16.48 -18.08
N PHE A 26 -0.74 16.16 -19.31
CA PHE A 26 -0.19 17.16 -20.24
C PHE A 26 -1.28 18.07 -20.84
N GLY A 27 -2.43 17.52 -21.22
CA GLY A 27 -3.53 18.29 -21.79
C GLY A 27 -4.20 19.27 -20.83
N SER A 28 -4.25 18.96 -19.54
CA SER A 28 -4.78 19.87 -18.52
C SER A 28 -3.83 21.03 -18.20
N ARG A 29 -2.51 20.85 -18.40
CA ARG A 29 -1.49 21.86 -18.09
C ARG A 29 -1.34 22.92 -19.19
N THR A 30 -1.63 22.58 -20.45
CA THR A 30 -1.54 23.53 -21.57
C THR A 30 -2.67 24.55 -21.62
N ARG A 31 -3.72 24.41 -20.81
CA ARG A 31 -4.86 25.34 -20.77
C ARG A 31 -4.73 26.52 -19.80
N GLY A 32 -3.67 26.60 -18.99
CA GLY A 32 -3.65 27.52 -17.85
C GLY A 32 -2.43 28.39 -17.60
N GLN A 33 -1.34 28.36 -18.41
CA GLN A 33 -0.25 29.34 -18.21
C GLN A 33 0.61 29.51 -19.45
N ALA A 34 0.43 30.63 -20.12
CA ALA A 34 1.45 31.23 -20.96
C ALA A 34 2.45 31.96 -20.04
N ALA A 35 3.66 31.43 -19.86
CA ALA A 35 4.92 32.17 -19.61
C ALA A 35 6.07 31.19 -19.38
N SER A 36 7.02 31.17 -20.30
CA SER A 36 8.49 30.92 -20.16
C SER A 36 8.94 29.92 -19.08
N THR A 37 8.67 28.65 -19.26
CA THR A 37 9.50 27.60 -18.70
C THR A 37 10.24 26.94 -19.88
N THR A 38 11.55 26.98 -19.81
CA THR A 38 12.49 26.59 -20.86
C THR A 38 12.17 25.21 -21.43
N ASP A 39 12.13 25.07 -22.76
CA ASP A 39 11.95 23.80 -23.51
C ASP A 39 12.81 22.65 -22.97
N ALA A 40 13.94 22.95 -22.37
CA ALA A 40 14.84 21.99 -21.71
C ALA A 40 14.23 21.32 -20.48
N GLN A 41 13.39 22.01 -19.68
CA GLN A 41 12.70 21.41 -18.50
C GLN A 41 11.57 20.48 -18.95
N LEU A 42 10.81 20.88 -19.96
CA LEU A 42 9.77 20.05 -20.57
C LEU A 42 10.36 18.77 -21.20
N ALA A 43 11.48 18.88 -21.91
CA ALA A 43 12.18 17.74 -22.50
C ALA A 43 12.72 16.78 -21.43
N SER A 44 13.24 17.30 -20.31
CA SER A 44 13.73 16.49 -19.20
C SER A 44 12.58 15.75 -18.47
N GLU A 45 11.45 16.42 -18.26
CA GLU A 45 10.25 15.82 -17.66
C GLU A 45 9.67 14.72 -18.56
N LEU A 46 9.58 14.96 -19.89
CA LEU A 46 9.10 13.99 -20.86
C LEU A 46 10.01 12.75 -20.93
N SER A 47 11.34 12.95 -20.93
CA SER A 47 12.30 11.86 -20.94
C SER A 47 12.19 10.99 -19.68
N ARG A 48 11.93 11.61 -18.53
CA ARG A 48 11.76 10.93 -17.24
C ARG A 48 10.44 10.15 -17.20
N ALA A 49 9.33 10.73 -17.67
CA ALA A 49 8.04 10.05 -17.79
C ALA A 49 8.13 8.83 -18.73
N THR A 50 8.81 8.97 -19.86
CA THR A 50 9.04 7.88 -20.82
C THR A 50 9.91 6.77 -20.23
N ARG A 51 10.89 7.11 -19.38
CA ARG A 51 11.70 6.13 -18.68
C ARG A 51 10.85 5.33 -17.71
N ILE A 52 10.05 5.99 -16.87
CA ILE A 52 9.16 5.33 -15.90
C ILE A 52 8.16 4.42 -16.63
N ALA A 53 7.57 4.88 -17.72
CA ALA A 53 6.66 4.05 -18.52
C ALA A 53 7.33 2.77 -19.04
N ARG A 54 8.59 2.84 -19.49
CA ARG A 54 9.37 1.67 -19.91
C ARG A 54 9.68 0.73 -18.74
N GLU A 55 10.03 1.27 -17.58
CA GLU A 55 10.28 0.50 -16.37
C GLU A 55 9.00 -0.25 -15.93
N LEU A 56 7.83 0.41 -15.95
CA LEU A 56 6.53 -0.21 -15.69
C LEU A 56 6.19 -1.33 -16.68
N GLN A 57 6.46 -1.14 -17.98
CA GLN A 57 6.30 -2.19 -18.98
C GLN A 57 7.22 -3.38 -18.71
N GLY A 58 8.45 -3.13 -18.25
CA GLY A 58 9.38 -4.19 -17.84
C GLY A 58 8.87 -5.01 -16.65
N VAL A 59 8.32 -4.35 -15.63
CA VAL A 59 7.71 -5.01 -14.46
C VAL A 59 6.52 -5.87 -14.89
N ALA A 60 5.60 -5.31 -15.68
CA ALA A 60 4.44 -6.05 -16.19
C ALA A 60 4.84 -7.25 -17.06
N GLY A 61 5.92 -7.13 -17.84
CA GLY A 61 6.50 -8.22 -18.64
C GLY A 61 7.00 -9.37 -17.76
N ARG A 62 7.77 -9.06 -16.72
CA ARG A 62 8.28 -10.07 -15.77
C ARG A 62 7.14 -10.80 -15.05
N ILE A 63 6.15 -10.06 -14.54
CA ILE A 63 4.98 -10.65 -13.89
C ILE A 63 4.26 -11.64 -14.83
N ARG A 64 4.06 -11.25 -16.08
CA ARG A 64 3.40 -12.10 -17.08
C ARG A 64 4.17 -13.39 -17.32
N GLU A 65 5.50 -13.30 -17.48
CA GLU A 65 6.34 -14.45 -17.70
C GLU A 65 6.34 -15.42 -16.52
N GLU A 66 6.41 -14.89 -15.30
CA GLU A 66 6.38 -15.71 -14.06
C GLU A 66 5.02 -16.36 -13.84
N VAL A 67 3.92 -15.65 -14.10
CA VAL A 67 2.56 -16.22 -14.03
C VAL A 67 2.40 -17.32 -15.08
N ALA A 68 2.85 -17.12 -16.32
CA ALA A 68 2.79 -18.12 -17.37
C ALA A 68 3.61 -19.38 -17.01
N GLN A 69 4.79 -19.19 -16.43
CA GLN A 69 5.65 -20.29 -15.97
C GLN A 69 4.97 -21.06 -14.83
N HIS A 70 4.37 -20.37 -13.87
CA HIS A 70 3.63 -20.98 -12.77
C HIS A 70 2.40 -21.75 -13.27
N GLN A 71 1.65 -21.19 -14.21
CA GLN A 71 0.51 -21.85 -14.86
C GLN A 71 0.93 -23.14 -15.57
N SER A 72 2.08 -23.12 -16.27
CA SER A 72 2.65 -24.31 -16.88
C SER A 72 2.97 -25.39 -15.84
N THR A 73 3.54 -25.00 -14.69
CA THR A 73 3.83 -25.91 -13.59
C THR A 73 2.57 -26.55 -13.01
N ILE A 74 1.51 -25.75 -12.81
CA ILE A 74 0.19 -26.24 -12.36
C ILE A 74 -0.42 -27.22 -13.39
N ASN A 75 -0.37 -26.90 -14.67
CA ASN A 75 -0.90 -27.77 -15.73
C ASN A 75 -0.13 -29.12 -15.77
N HIS A 76 1.18 -29.10 -15.61
CA HIS A 76 1.99 -30.32 -15.48
C HIS A 76 1.59 -31.15 -14.27
N PHE A 77 1.38 -30.51 -13.13
CA PHE A 77 0.89 -31.18 -11.92
C PHE A 77 -0.47 -31.84 -12.14
N GLN A 78 -1.43 -31.10 -12.73
CA GLN A 78 -2.76 -31.65 -13.04
C GLN A 78 -2.69 -32.88 -13.97
N GLN A 79 -1.83 -32.82 -14.99
CA GLN A 79 -1.64 -33.97 -15.90
C GLN A 79 -1.05 -35.20 -15.19
N ARG A 80 -0.13 -34.99 -14.25
CA ARG A 80 0.47 -36.07 -13.46
C ARG A 80 -0.52 -36.63 -12.45
N LEU A 81 -1.33 -35.78 -11.84
CA LEU A 81 -2.42 -36.20 -10.95
C LEU A 81 -3.39 -37.15 -11.65
N GLY A 82 -3.85 -36.80 -12.85
CA GLY A 82 -4.74 -37.65 -13.63
C GLY A 82 -4.13 -39.01 -14.04
N ARG A 83 -2.80 -39.13 -14.06
CA ARG A 83 -2.12 -40.43 -14.28
C ARG A 83 -1.99 -41.26 -13.00
N LEU A 84 -1.90 -40.58 -11.83
CA LEU A 84 -1.81 -41.25 -10.53
C LEU A 84 -3.16 -41.83 -10.08
N GLU A 85 -4.27 -41.28 -10.50
CA GLU A 85 -5.62 -41.84 -10.24
C GLU A 85 -5.83 -43.25 -10.84
N GLN A 86 -4.98 -43.64 -11.78
CA GLN A 86 -5.01 -44.94 -12.43
C GLN A 86 -4.04 -45.98 -11.82
N SER A 87 -3.28 -45.65 -10.79
CA SER A 87 -2.29 -46.49 -10.15
C SER A 87 -2.69 -46.88 -8.71
N ASP A 88 -2.04 -47.95 -8.20
CA ASP A 88 -2.37 -48.62 -6.93
C ASP A 88 -2.26 -47.63 -5.74
N HIS A 89 -3.23 -47.69 -4.78
CA HIS A 89 -3.53 -46.64 -3.80
C HIS A 89 -2.40 -46.26 -2.86
N THR A 90 -1.43 -47.11 -2.54
CA THR A 90 -0.41 -46.80 -1.51
C THR A 90 0.79 -46.04 -2.05
N GLU A 91 1.27 -46.36 -3.24
CA GLU A 91 2.36 -45.64 -3.88
C GLU A 91 1.92 -44.27 -4.42
N GLY A 92 0.62 -44.16 -4.79
CA GLY A 92 -0.01 -42.93 -5.28
C GLY A 92 0.04 -41.79 -4.26
N TRP A 93 -0.25 -42.05 -2.98
CA TRP A 93 -0.26 -41.02 -1.92
C TRP A 93 1.13 -40.43 -1.62
N LEU A 94 2.19 -41.26 -1.62
CA LEU A 94 3.57 -40.81 -1.42
C LEU A 94 4.09 -40.01 -2.62
N ALA A 95 3.67 -40.40 -3.83
CA ALA A 95 3.99 -39.64 -5.04
C ALA A 95 3.27 -38.31 -5.07
N LEU A 96 1.99 -38.26 -4.67
CA LEU A 96 1.18 -37.03 -4.56
C LEU A 96 1.79 -36.04 -3.56
N GLY A 97 2.24 -36.53 -2.39
CA GLY A 97 2.90 -35.68 -1.38
C GLY A 97 4.15 -35.00 -1.91
N ARG A 98 5.02 -35.76 -2.60
CA ARG A 98 6.25 -35.22 -3.23
C ARG A 98 5.93 -34.23 -4.36
N GLU A 99 4.90 -34.49 -5.11
CA GLU A 99 4.48 -33.61 -6.20
C GLU A 99 3.85 -32.31 -5.67
N ALA A 100 3.04 -32.38 -4.61
CA ALA A 100 2.50 -31.21 -3.94
C ALA A 100 3.61 -30.34 -3.31
N GLU A 101 4.63 -30.98 -2.72
CA GLU A 101 5.79 -30.28 -2.17
C GLU A 101 6.60 -29.57 -3.28
N SER A 102 6.65 -30.14 -4.48
CA SER A 102 7.32 -29.54 -5.64
C SER A 102 6.64 -28.25 -6.13
N LEU A 103 5.34 -28.04 -5.84
CA LEU A 103 4.59 -26.82 -6.16
C LEU A 103 4.76 -25.71 -5.12
N LEU A 104 5.10 -26.05 -3.87
CA LEU A 104 5.24 -25.06 -2.80
C LEU A 104 6.33 -24.03 -3.12
N ASN A 105 7.51 -24.48 -3.53
CA ASN A 105 8.63 -23.60 -3.85
C ASN A 105 8.34 -22.62 -5.01
N PRO A 106 7.82 -23.07 -6.17
CA PRO A 106 7.41 -22.14 -7.24
C PRO A 106 6.31 -21.17 -6.81
N THR A 107 5.34 -21.61 -6.01
CA THR A 107 4.25 -20.76 -5.52
C THR A 107 4.77 -19.69 -4.54
N MET A 108 5.64 -20.07 -3.61
CA MET A 108 6.27 -19.12 -2.70
C MET A 108 7.15 -18.12 -3.44
N LYS A 109 7.89 -18.58 -4.46
CA LYS A 109 8.72 -17.71 -5.30
C LYS A 109 7.86 -16.71 -6.09
N LEU A 110 6.75 -17.18 -6.67
CA LEU A 110 5.81 -16.30 -7.37
C LEU A 110 5.20 -15.26 -6.43
N ALA A 111 4.77 -15.66 -5.23
CA ALA A 111 4.23 -14.75 -4.22
C ALA A 111 5.26 -13.68 -3.81
N SER A 112 6.52 -14.08 -3.59
CA SER A 112 7.61 -13.16 -3.26
C SER A 112 7.90 -12.18 -4.41
N ASN A 113 7.98 -12.68 -5.64
CA ASN A 113 8.25 -11.85 -6.82
C ASN A 113 7.09 -10.89 -7.12
N LEU A 114 5.84 -11.34 -6.92
CA LEU A 114 4.65 -10.50 -7.06
C LEU A 114 4.64 -9.36 -6.03
N SER A 115 5.03 -9.65 -4.78
CA SER A 115 5.20 -8.62 -3.74
C SER A 115 6.25 -7.59 -4.13
N LEU A 116 7.43 -8.03 -4.60
CA LEU A 116 8.49 -7.14 -5.07
C LEU A 116 8.05 -6.28 -6.26
N ALA A 117 7.34 -6.88 -7.22
CA ALA A 117 6.81 -6.18 -8.38
C ALA A 117 5.73 -5.16 -7.99
N TYR A 118 4.90 -5.48 -7.00
CA TYR A 118 3.92 -4.54 -6.44
C TYR A 118 4.61 -3.33 -5.79
N ASP A 119 5.67 -3.56 -5.02
CA ASP A 119 6.46 -2.47 -4.41
C ASP A 119 7.17 -1.61 -5.45
N GLU A 120 7.63 -2.22 -6.54
CA GLU A 120 8.26 -1.51 -7.66
C GLU A 120 7.24 -0.68 -8.44
N LEU A 121 6.06 -1.23 -8.72
CA LEU A 121 4.90 -0.54 -9.30
C LEU A 121 4.47 0.66 -8.44
N ARG A 122 4.37 0.45 -7.14
CA ARG A 122 4.01 1.50 -6.18
C ARG A 122 5.04 2.62 -6.16
N ARG A 123 6.33 2.31 -6.21
CA ARG A 123 7.42 3.30 -6.31
C ARG A 123 7.34 4.12 -7.60
N HIS A 124 7.11 3.47 -8.73
CA HIS A 124 7.02 4.16 -10.02
C HIS A 124 5.74 4.99 -10.17
N SER A 125 4.61 4.51 -9.68
CA SER A 125 3.36 5.28 -9.60
C SER A 125 3.55 6.57 -8.79
N ASN A 126 4.22 6.47 -7.65
CA ASN A 126 4.53 7.64 -6.83
C ASN A 126 5.48 8.62 -7.53
N GLN A 127 6.45 8.13 -8.31
CA GLN A 127 7.33 8.99 -9.09
C GLN A 127 6.55 9.76 -10.17
N LEU A 128 5.50 9.20 -10.76
CA LEU A 128 4.63 9.90 -11.71
C LEU A 128 3.81 11.01 -11.05
N THR A 129 3.38 10.82 -9.82
CA THR A 129 2.67 11.85 -9.03
C THR A 129 3.59 13.04 -8.70
N LEU A 130 4.92 12.84 -8.70
CA LEU A 130 5.93 13.88 -8.44
C LEU A 130 5.99 14.98 -9.52
N PHE A 131 5.49 14.73 -10.74
CA PHE A 131 5.52 15.73 -11.82
C PHE A 131 4.55 16.91 -11.61
N ALA A 132 3.65 16.82 -10.64
CA ALA A 132 2.64 17.87 -10.44
C ALA A 132 3.08 19.06 -9.57
N GLY A 133 4.29 19.06 -8.99
CA GLY A 133 4.79 20.18 -8.15
C GLY A 133 3.97 20.45 -6.88
N SER A 134 2.81 19.82 -6.72
CA SER A 134 1.95 19.98 -5.55
C SER A 134 2.48 19.16 -4.37
N ARG A 135 2.37 19.74 -3.17
CA ARG A 135 2.62 19.06 -1.89
C ARG A 135 1.34 18.59 -1.22
N THR A 136 0.21 18.81 -1.87
CA THR A 136 -1.11 18.43 -1.39
C THR A 136 -1.77 17.42 -2.31
N ASP A 137 -2.56 16.54 -1.74
CA ASP A 137 -3.46 15.65 -2.46
C ASP A 137 -4.68 16.44 -2.93
N ARG A 138 -5.10 16.23 -4.19
CA ARG A 138 -6.16 17.06 -4.81
C ARG A 138 -7.56 16.71 -4.34
N GLU A 139 -7.79 15.49 -3.92
CA GLU A 139 -9.10 15.03 -3.48
C GLU A 139 -9.34 15.39 -2.03
N THR A 140 -8.39 15.07 -1.16
CA THR A 140 -8.57 15.23 0.29
C THR A 140 -8.04 16.55 0.84
N GLY A 141 -7.20 17.29 0.07
CA GLY A 141 -6.54 18.52 0.55
C GLY A 141 -5.38 18.29 1.51
N LEU A 142 -5.20 17.06 2.02
CA LEU A 142 -4.11 16.71 2.91
C LEU A 142 -2.75 16.80 2.20
N ARG A 143 -1.66 16.71 2.96
CA ARG A 143 -0.32 16.52 2.37
C ARG A 143 -0.33 15.24 1.55
N ASN A 144 0.38 15.26 0.42
CA ASN A 144 0.59 14.03 -0.34
C ASN A 144 1.79 13.26 0.22
N ARG A 145 1.95 12.03 -0.24
CA ARG A 145 3.04 11.13 0.15
C ARG A 145 4.41 11.79 0.08
N ARG A 146 4.70 12.55 -0.99
CA ARG A 146 5.99 13.22 -1.15
C ARG A 146 6.26 14.22 -0.03
N ALA A 147 5.30 15.09 0.25
CA ALA A 147 5.43 16.10 1.29
C ALA A 147 5.64 15.45 2.67
N MET A 148 5.02 14.29 2.90
CA MET A 148 5.19 13.51 4.11
C MET A 148 6.59 12.88 4.17
N GLU A 149 7.07 12.25 3.09
CA GLU A 149 8.40 11.62 3.03
C GLU A 149 9.51 12.66 3.24
N GLU A 150 9.42 13.86 2.63
CA GLU A 150 10.34 14.97 2.86
C GLU A 150 10.39 15.39 4.35
N GLN A 151 9.25 15.45 5.02
CA GLN A 151 9.19 15.78 6.44
C GLN A 151 9.71 14.65 7.34
N LEU A 152 9.45 13.41 6.96
CA LEU A 152 9.92 12.22 7.67
C LEU A 152 11.46 12.12 7.61
N GLU A 153 12.05 12.39 6.44
CA GLU A 153 13.52 12.47 6.29
C GLU A 153 14.13 13.53 7.20
N PHE A 154 13.51 14.71 7.28
CA PHE A 154 13.94 15.78 8.17
C PHE A 154 13.88 15.36 9.65
N LEU A 155 12.79 14.68 10.06
CA LEU A 155 12.65 14.17 11.43
C LEU A 155 13.68 13.09 11.76
N LEU A 156 13.96 12.18 10.82
CA LEU A 156 14.97 11.13 10.98
C LEU A 156 16.37 11.71 11.11
N ALA A 157 16.73 12.69 10.29
CA ALA A 157 18.02 13.38 10.39
C ALA A 157 18.22 14.02 11.78
N ASN A 158 17.17 14.66 12.32
CA ASN A 158 17.21 15.28 13.64
C ASN A 158 17.07 14.27 14.80
N HIS A 159 16.53 13.07 14.56
CA HIS A 159 16.41 12.01 15.56
C HIS A 159 17.79 11.52 16.03
N THR A 160 18.70 11.28 15.10
CA THR A 160 20.07 10.82 15.40
C THR A 160 20.88 11.82 16.23
N GLU A 161 20.63 13.13 16.04
CA GLU A 161 21.36 14.18 16.76
C GLU A 161 20.84 14.46 18.18
N SER A 162 19.55 14.27 18.43
CA SER A 162 18.90 14.74 19.67
C SER A 162 18.06 13.69 20.40
N SER A 163 18.08 12.41 19.98
CA SER A 163 17.28 11.31 20.56
C SER A 163 15.78 11.65 20.66
N ARG A 164 15.28 12.48 19.76
CA ARG A 164 13.86 12.89 19.75
C ARG A 164 13.00 11.76 19.21
N ARG A 165 12.17 11.22 20.06
CA ARG A 165 11.20 10.18 19.69
C ARG A 165 10.15 10.73 18.75
N PHE A 166 9.69 9.91 17.82
CA PHE A 166 8.46 10.13 17.07
C PHE A 166 7.87 8.79 16.68
N ALA A 167 6.59 8.80 16.38
CA ALA A 167 5.87 7.62 15.95
C ALA A 167 5.19 7.86 14.60
N VAL A 168 4.94 6.79 13.87
CA VAL A 168 4.22 6.80 12.60
C VAL A 168 3.09 5.79 12.68
N THR A 169 1.92 6.19 12.22
CA THR A 169 0.80 5.26 12.00
C THR A 169 0.37 5.34 10.55
N ILE A 170 0.25 4.19 9.91
CA ILE A 170 -0.39 4.05 8.60
C ILE A 170 -1.78 3.49 8.82
N PHE A 171 -2.78 4.20 8.34
CA PHE A 171 -4.17 3.78 8.34
C PHE A 171 -4.59 3.36 6.94
N SER A 172 -5.44 2.35 6.86
CA SER A 172 -6.17 2.01 5.64
C SER A 172 -7.66 1.98 5.96
N VAL A 173 -8.44 2.57 5.10
CA VAL A 173 -9.89 2.56 5.18
C VAL A 173 -10.48 1.67 4.09
N GLN A 174 -11.56 0.98 4.41
CA GLN A 174 -12.30 0.14 3.45
C GLN A 174 -13.80 0.37 3.63
N SER A 175 -14.53 0.32 2.53
CA SER A 175 -15.98 0.31 2.54
C SER A 175 -16.48 -1.15 2.56
N GLU A 176 -17.52 -1.42 3.35
CA GLU A 176 -18.21 -2.72 3.30
C GLU A 176 -18.91 -2.97 1.95
N GLN A 177 -19.14 -1.92 1.18
CA GLN A 177 -19.86 -1.96 -0.10
C GLN A 177 -18.93 -2.10 -1.32
N GLY A 178 -17.61 -2.17 -1.15
CA GLY A 178 -16.62 -2.29 -2.22
C GLY A 178 -15.68 -1.09 -2.31
N GLU A 179 -15.59 -0.43 -3.47
CA GLU A 179 -14.73 0.75 -3.63
C GLU A 179 -15.22 1.92 -2.77
N ILE A 180 -14.27 2.62 -2.16
CA ILE A 180 -14.56 3.80 -1.35
C ILE A 180 -14.80 4.97 -2.28
N ASP A 181 -15.91 5.66 -2.11
CA ASP A 181 -16.20 6.90 -2.83
C ASP A 181 -15.36 8.09 -2.30
N THR A 182 -15.23 9.11 -3.14
CA THR A 182 -14.44 10.31 -2.82
C THR A 182 -14.97 11.05 -1.60
N ASP A 183 -16.27 11.06 -1.38
CA ASP A 183 -16.88 11.77 -0.26
C ASP A 183 -16.53 11.12 1.07
N SER A 184 -16.57 9.79 1.14
CA SER A 184 -16.13 9.01 2.31
C SER A 184 -14.63 9.20 2.59
N LEU A 185 -13.79 9.25 1.55
CA LEU A 185 -12.36 9.56 1.70
C LEU A 185 -12.14 10.97 2.25
N CYS A 186 -12.89 11.96 1.77
CA CYS A 186 -12.81 13.34 2.26
C CYS A 186 -13.30 13.46 3.71
N GLN A 187 -14.37 12.76 4.07
CA GLN A 187 -14.86 12.70 5.45
C GLN A 187 -13.82 12.11 6.39
N PHE A 188 -13.22 10.97 6.02
CA PHE A 188 -12.16 10.36 6.81
C PHE A 188 -10.93 11.28 6.92
N ALA A 189 -10.51 11.90 5.81
CA ALA A 189 -9.40 12.85 5.80
C ALA A 189 -9.63 14.03 6.76
N SER A 190 -10.83 14.60 6.74
CA SER A 190 -11.24 15.70 7.64
C SER A 190 -11.25 15.24 9.11
N LEU A 191 -11.81 14.06 9.40
CA LEU A 191 -11.82 13.50 10.75
C LEU A 191 -10.41 13.24 11.27
N LEU A 192 -9.52 12.72 10.41
CA LEU A 192 -8.13 12.45 10.72
C LEU A 192 -7.36 13.74 11.03
N GLU A 193 -7.54 14.78 10.21
CA GLU A 193 -6.90 16.09 10.39
C GLU A 193 -7.38 16.77 11.69
N HIS A 194 -8.67 16.74 11.98
CA HIS A 194 -9.22 17.32 13.22
C HIS A 194 -8.81 16.52 14.48
N SER A 195 -8.51 15.22 14.32
CA SER A 195 -8.05 14.38 15.43
C SER A 195 -6.57 14.57 15.74
N ALA A 196 -5.79 15.01 14.77
CA ALA A 196 -4.35 15.23 14.88
C ALA A 196 -4.02 16.55 15.57
N ARG A 197 -2.82 16.69 16.11
CA ARG A 197 -2.30 17.94 16.69
C ARG A 197 -1.71 18.81 15.57
N ASP A 198 -1.59 20.11 15.80
CA ASP A 198 -0.94 21.04 14.86
C ASP A 198 0.51 20.63 14.53
N THR A 199 1.17 19.93 15.44
CA THR A 199 2.54 19.42 15.25
C THR A 199 2.61 18.11 14.47
N ASP A 200 1.50 17.41 14.31
CA ASP A 200 1.42 16.13 13.62
C ASP A 200 1.35 16.37 12.11
N ILE A 201 1.91 15.44 11.35
CA ILE A 201 1.93 15.51 9.90
C ILE A 201 0.93 14.49 9.38
N VAL A 202 -0.17 14.96 8.83
CA VAL A 202 -1.20 14.13 8.23
C VAL A 202 -1.05 14.16 6.71
N ALA A 203 -1.06 12.98 6.09
CA ALA A 203 -0.90 12.86 4.64
C ALA A 203 -1.71 11.70 4.07
N ARG A 204 -2.14 11.85 2.82
CA ARG A 204 -2.62 10.73 2.01
C ARG A 204 -1.43 9.97 1.44
N TYR A 205 -1.35 8.69 1.74
CA TYR A 205 -0.21 7.83 1.41
C TYR A 205 -0.45 6.95 0.18
N GLY A 206 -1.68 6.49 0.01
CA GLY A 206 -2.13 5.66 -1.11
C GLY A 206 -3.56 6.01 -1.54
N SER A 207 -4.21 5.11 -2.27
CA SER A 207 -5.61 5.28 -2.70
C SER A 207 -6.57 5.37 -1.52
N ASP A 208 -6.39 4.47 -0.57
CA ASP A 208 -7.19 4.25 0.64
C ASP A 208 -6.33 4.31 1.92
N GLU A 209 -5.09 4.79 1.79
CA GLU A 209 -4.10 4.79 2.87
C GLU A 209 -3.71 6.21 3.28
N PHE A 210 -3.63 6.42 4.58
CA PHE A 210 -3.29 7.69 5.22
C PHE A 210 -2.17 7.47 6.24
N VAL A 211 -1.31 8.45 6.38
CA VAL A 211 -0.19 8.42 7.33
C VAL A 211 -0.28 9.59 8.27
N VAL A 212 -0.05 9.31 9.56
CA VAL A 212 0.16 10.33 10.57
C VAL A 212 1.56 10.15 11.16
N VAL A 213 2.40 11.16 11.02
CA VAL A 213 3.69 11.24 11.68
C VAL A 213 3.53 12.13 12.90
N MET A 214 3.84 11.60 14.07
CA MET A 214 3.60 12.24 15.38
C MET A 214 4.95 12.56 16.08
N PRO A 215 5.48 13.77 15.91
CA PRO A 215 6.68 14.21 16.63
C PRO A 215 6.50 14.13 18.15
N HIS A 216 7.59 13.85 18.86
CA HIS A 216 7.61 13.75 20.33
C HIS A 216 6.60 12.75 20.93
N THR A 217 6.21 11.75 20.14
CA THR A 217 5.22 10.74 20.54
C THR A 217 5.86 9.35 20.55
N SER A 218 5.64 8.61 21.64
CA SER A 218 6.07 7.22 21.79
C SER A 218 5.04 6.24 21.20
N LEU A 219 5.42 4.97 21.06
CA LEU A 219 4.50 3.92 20.60
C LEU A 219 3.19 3.88 21.39
N PRO A 220 3.17 3.90 22.74
CA PRO A 220 1.93 3.98 23.50
C PRO A 220 1.10 5.23 23.20
N GLY A 221 1.74 6.39 23.03
CA GLY A 221 1.05 7.64 22.69
C GLY A 221 0.38 7.58 21.32
N ALA A 222 1.08 7.05 20.33
CA ALA A 222 0.53 6.83 19.00
C ALA A 222 -0.63 5.82 19.01
N THR A 223 -0.54 4.81 19.87
CA THR A 223 -1.60 3.83 20.04
C THR A 223 -2.86 4.45 20.62
N VAL A 224 -2.74 5.30 21.64
CA VAL A 224 -3.88 6.04 22.22
C VAL A 224 -4.54 6.94 21.17
N PHE A 225 -3.75 7.65 20.36
CA PHE A 225 -4.27 8.43 19.26
C PHE A 225 -5.05 7.56 18.25
N SER A 226 -4.45 6.45 17.83
CA SER A 226 -5.04 5.54 16.85
C SER A 226 -6.31 4.86 17.36
N GLU A 227 -6.36 4.50 18.66
CA GLU A 227 -7.55 3.94 19.30
C GLU A 227 -8.70 4.97 19.35
N ARG A 228 -8.38 6.22 19.70
CA ARG A 228 -9.36 7.31 19.68
C ARG A 228 -9.93 7.52 18.28
N LEU A 229 -9.08 7.57 17.27
CA LEU A 229 -9.50 7.71 15.87
C LEU A 229 -10.39 6.53 15.44
N LEU A 230 -10.00 5.29 15.78
CA LEU A 230 -10.79 4.10 15.47
C LEU A 230 -12.20 4.18 16.07
N LYS A 231 -12.32 4.61 17.33
CA LYS A 231 -13.62 4.80 17.99
C LYS A 231 -14.46 5.85 17.28
N LEU A 232 -13.86 6.96 16.85
CA LEU A 232 -14.56 8.01 16.09
C LEU A 232 -15.02 7.49 14.73
N VAL A 233 -14.19 6.78 13.98
CA VAL A 233 -14.57 6.18 12.70
C VAL A 233 -15.75 5.22 12.86
N LEU A 234 -15.70 4.35 13.87
CA LEU A 234 -16.79 3.42 14.15
C LEU A 234 -18.10 4.12 14.56
N SER A 235 -18.03 5.31 15.13
CA SER A 235 -19.23 6.06 15.57
C SER A 235 -19.79 7.01 14.53
N GLU A 236 -18.96 7.55 13.63
CA GLU A 236 -19.33 8.65 12.74
C GLU A 236 -19.35 8.28 11.27
N ILE A 237 -18.56 7.27 10.87
CA ILE A 237 -18.38 6.89 9.46
C ILE A 237 -18.53 5.38 9.32
N SER A 238 -19.29 4.95 8.29
CA SER A 238 -19.46 3.52 7.98
C SER A 238 -18.27 2.96 7.18
N LEU A 239 -17.07 3.05 7.77
CA LEU A 239 -15.83 2.54 7.18
C LEU A 239 -15.15 1.56 8.15
N THR A 240 -14.50 0.56 7.59
CA THR A 240 -13.58 -0.31 8.32
C THR A 240 -12.20 0.35 8.34
N LEU A 241 -11.61 0.50 9.54
CA LEU A 241 -10.30 1.12 9.74
C LEU A 241 -9.29 0.08 10.20
N TYR A 242 -8.18 0.01 9.49
CA TYR A 242 -7.00 -0.75 9.88
C TYR A 242 -5.85 0.19 10.19
N GLY A 243 -5.05 -0.10 11.21
CA GLY A 243 -3.91 0.72 11.55
C GLY A 243 -2.66 -0.08 11.88
N GLY A 244 -1.52 0.35 11.31
CA GLY A 244 -0.18 -0.14 11.60
C GLY A 244 0.65 0.93 12.29
N ILE A 245 1.09 0.70 13.53
CA ILE A 245 1.71 1.69 14.43
C ILE A 245 3.15 1.31 14.70
N VAL A 246 4.07 2.28 14.55
CA VAL A 246 5.50 2.10 14.81
C VAL A 246 6.07 3.31 15.55
N GLU A 247 7.10 3.08 16.35
CA GLU A 247 7.99 4.12 16.88
C GLU A 247 9.33 4.05 16.14
N VAL A 248 9.96 5.21 15.91
CA VAL A 248 11.27 5.30 15.30
C VAL A 248 12.33 4.57 16.13
N GLN A 249 13.27 3.93 15.45
CA GLN A 249 14.46 3.30 16.04
C GLN A 249 15.74 3.98 15.55
N SER A 250 16.83 3.78 16.27
CA SER A 250 18.11 4.45 16.00
C SER A 250 18.72 4.16 14.63
N ASP A 251 18.39 3.01 14.03
CA ASP A 251 18.90 2.56 12.73
C ASP A 251 17.87 2.66 11.59
N ASP A 252 16.76 3.34 11.84
CA ASP A 252 15.72 3.51 10.84
C ASP A 252 16.13 4.47 9.74
N THR A 253 15.81 4.08 8.54
CA THR A 253 15.65 4.95 7.37
C THR A 253 14.16 5.15 7.10
N THR A 254 13.79 6.14 6.31
CA THR A 254 12.41 6.35 5.88
C THR A 254 11.78 5.06 5.36
N SER A 255 12.52 4.33 4.51
CA SER A 255 12.04 3.06 3.94
C SER A 255 11.85 1.96 4.99
N LYS A 256 12.79 1.80 5.93
CA LYS A 256 12.68 0.79 7.00
C LYS A 256 11.51 1.09 7.94
N LEU A 257 11.36 2.34 8.35
CA LEU A 257 10.30 2.77 9.25
C LEU A 257 8.91 2.54 8.64
N LEU A 258 8.72 2.99 7.38
CA LEU A 258 7.47 2.79 6.66
C LEU A 258 7.21 1.30 6.39
N SER A 259 8.21 0.50 6.02
CA SER A 259 8.05 -0.95 5.84
C SER A 259 7.60 -1.66 7.11
N ARG A 260 8.07 -1.23 8.29
CA ARG A 260 7.59 -1.78 9.57
C ARG A 260 6.13 -1.41 9.85
N ALA A 261 5.74 -0.18 9.52
CA ALA A 261 4.35 0.26 9.66
C ALA A 261 3.43 -0.48 8.68
N ASP A 262 3.87 -0.65 7.42
CA ASP A 262 3.15 -1.43 6.40
C ASP A 262 2.98 -2.90 6.82
N SER A 263 4.01 -3.51 7.43
CA SER A 263 3.93 -4.90 7.93
C SER A 263 2.90 -5.04 9.05
N ALA A 264 2.81 -4.05 9.95
CA ALA A 264 1.78 -4.03 10.98
C ALA A 264 0.38 -3.80 10.38
N LEU A 265 0.25 -2.90 9.40
CA LEU A 265 -0.99 -2.66 8.68
C LEU A 265 -1.46 -3.91 7.92
N TYR A 266 -0.55 -4.62 7.28
CA TYR A 266 -0.87 -5.88 6.62
C TYR A 266 -1.46 -6.91 7.59
N SER A 267 -0.88 -7.02 8.79
CA SER A 267 -1.41 -7.90 9.84
C SER A 267 -2.80 -7.46 10.28
N ALA A 268 -3.04 -6.14 10.42
CA ALA A 268 -4.37 -5.62 10.75
C ALA A 268 -5.41 -5.96 9.67
N ARG A 269 -5.07 -5.78 8.39
CA ARG A 269 -5.97 -6.13 7.28
C ARG A 269 -6.33 -7.63 7.24
N SER A 270 -5.40 -8.48 7.67
CA SER A 270 -5.62 -9.94 7.68
C SER A 270 -6.69 -10.38 8.69
N ASP A 271 -6.99 -9.59 9.70
CA ASP A 271 -8.03 -9.86 10.70
C ASP A 271 -9.46 -9.62 10.14
N GLY A 272 -9.60 -8.88 9.06
CA GLY A 272 -10.89 -8.66 8.37
C GLY A 272 -11.89 -7.79 9.12
N LYS A 273 -11.50 -7.16 10.24
CA LYS A 273 -12.31 -6.23 11.05
C LYS A 273 -11.48 -5.04 11.49
N SER A 274 -12.12 -3.93 11.81
CA SER A 274 -11.44 -2.73 12.30
C SER A 274 -10.52 -3.04 13.48
N CYS A 275 -9.22 -2.87 13.31
CA CYS A 275 -8.23 -3.18 14.35
C CYS A 275 -6.91 -2.43 14.12
N LEU A 276 -6.09 -2.46 15.16
CA LEU A 276 -4.79 -1.80 15.21
C LEU A 276 -3.69 -2.83 15.54
N TYR A 277 -2.57 -2.71 14.87
CA TYR A 277 -1.38 -3.52 15.13
C TYR A 277 -0.17 -2.64 15.39
N GLN A 278 0.69 -3.07 16.28
CA GLN A 278 1.94 -2.40 16.65
C GLN A 278 3.12 -3.22 16.17
N HIS A 279 4.10 -2.57 15.57
CA HIS A 279 5.40 -3.19 15.32
C HIS A 279 6.43 -2.62 16.30
N THR A 280 6.86 -3.44 17.25
CA THR A 280 7.78 -3.05 18.35
C THR A 280 9.26 -2.98 17.93
N GLY A 281 9.56 -3.18 16.65
CA GLY A 281 10.92 -3.37 16.13
C GLY A 281 11.34 -4.83 16.05
N LYS A 282 10.80 -5.69 16.93
CA LYS A 282 11.12 -7.13 16.98
C LYS A 282 9.95 -8.02 16.61
N SER A 283 8.73 -7.58 16.90
CA SER A 283 7.51 -8.35 16.70
C SER A 283 6.33 -7.45 16.34
N ILE A 284 5.37 -8.01 15.64
CA ILE A 284 4.08 -7.40 15.35
C ILE A 284 3.08 -7.97 16.37
N ARG A 285 2.26 -7.10 16.96
CA ARG A 285 1.27 -7.48 17.98
C ARG A 285 -0.04 -6.77 17.72
N PRO A 286 -1.19 -7.45 17.86
CA PRO A 286 -2.47 -6.77 17.89
C PRO A 286 -2.55 -5.85 19.10
N HIS A 287 -3.23 -4.72 18.92
CA HIS A 287 -3.62 -3.87 20.04
C HIS A 287 -5.04 -4.26 20.48
N GLU A 288 -5.17 -4.72 21.70
CA GLU A 288 -6.47 -4.98 22.31
C GLU A 288 -7.14 -3.64 22.61
N LEU A 289 -8.28 -3.39 21.95
CA LEU A 289 -9.06 -2.18 22.20
C LEU A 289 -9.53 -2.18 23.65
N SER A 290 -9.30 -1.09 24.35
CA SER A 290 -9.90 -0.91 25.67
C SER A 290 -11.43 -0.93 25.54
N VAL A 291 -12.04 -1.97 26.09
CA VAL A 291 -13.49 -2.18 26.06
C VAL A 291 -14.15 -0.93 26.64
N LEU A 292 -14.95 -0.24 25.83
CA LEU A 292 -15.88 0.74 26.39
C LEU A 292 -16.81 -0.06 27.33
N PRO A 293 -17.02 0.36 28.59
CA PRO A 293 -18.04 -0.27 29.42
C PRO A 293 -19.35 -0.20 28.63
N GLU A 294 -19.92 -1.38 28.35
CA GLU A 294 -21.27 -1.47 27.81
C GLU A 294 -22.13 -0.52 28.64
N THR A 295 -22.76 0.44 27.96
CA THR A 295 -23.77 1.28 28.62
C THR A 295 -24.76 0.31 29.25
N ALA A 296 -24.65 0.15 30.58
CA ALA A 296 -25.62 -0.57 31.36
C ALA A 296 -27.00 -0.03 30.97
N GLY A 297 -27.81 -0.91 30.43
CA GLY A 297 -29.17 -0.59 30.03
C GLY A 297 -29.87 0.13 31.16
N VAL A 298 -30.30 1.35 30.85
CA VAL A 298 -31.28 2.03 31.67
C VAL A 298 -32.63 1.41 31.32
N CYS A 299 -33.14 0.63 32.29
CA CYS A 299 -34.54 0.22 32.28
C CYS A 299 -35.47 1.43 32.22
#